data_9b91192c6bd9b98dfdc25ff35c8ebb50
#
_entry.id   9b91192c6bd9b98dfdc25ff35c8ebb50
#
_cell.length_a   1.000
_cell.length_b   1.000
_cell.length_c   1.000
_cell.angle_alpha   90.00
_cell.angle_beta   90.00
_cell.angle_gamma   90.00
#
_symmetry.space_group_name_H-M   'P 1'
#
loop_
_entity.id
_entity.type
_entity.pdbx_description
1 polymer ?
#
loop_
_entity_poly.entity_id
_entity_poly.type
_entity_poly.pdbx_seq_one_letter_code
_entity_poly.pdbx_strand_id
1 'polypeptide(L)'
;MTKMGNYVYESVKAEFEQWKGQGLSLNMARGKPSLEQLELSRGLLNVLDFDDCVADGVDARNYGELAGMPCARRYWAELLDITPEQCFVGGNSSLNMMYDLIAKAWSNGLLHSEKPWSQEEKVKFLCPVPGYDRHFRVTESFGIELIAVKCGEDGPDMDQVERLAADPQVKGIWCVPKYSNPDGFIYSDEVIRRIAALKPAAPDFVVIWDNAYCVHEIRGDYVPFPDILKLCAQAGNPDLVFEFASTSKITLPGSGMAVMAASVANIQHMSKLMDAQMISCDKLNQLRLVRFLKDKAHTLELMKKHGDVLRPRFDAFLHALEEEIKPLGIARWTNPNGGYFISLYTQPGCAKRTVALCKEAGLVMTGAGAAYPYGNDPDDSHIRIAPSFPALKDVEMAAKVFCTCLKLATLEKQGQ
;
A
#
# COMPACT_ATOMS: atom_id res chain seq x y z
N MET A 1 -40.85 5.40 12.58
CA MET A 1 -40.80 4.63 11.31
C MET A 1 -42.16 4.61 10.64
N THR A 2 -42.20 4.87 9.36
CA THR A 2 -43.41 4.64 8.56
C THR A 2 -43.64 3.13 8.43
N LYS A 3 -44.88 2.65 8.25
CA LYS A 3 -45.19 1.23 8.04
C LYS A 3 -44.33 0.59 6.90
N MET A 4 -43.99 1.36 5.90
CA MET A 4 -43.18 0.96 4.75
C MET A 4 -41.69 0.78 5.14
N GLY A 5 -41.14 1.63 6.01
CA GLY A 5 -39.78 1.47 6.54
C GLY A 5 -39.59 0.24 7.43
N ASN A 6 -40.59 -0.12 8.23
CA ASN A 6 -40.58 -1.36 9.01
C ASN A 6 -40.60 -2.62 8.13
N TYR A 7 -41.36 -2.65 7.05
CA TYR A 7 -41.41 -3.79 6.13
C TYR A 7 -40.05 -4.02 5.44
N VAL A 8 -39.41 -2.94 4.99
CA VAL A 8 -38.06 -3.03 4.38
C VAL A 8 -37.02 -3.52 5.39
N TYR A 9 -37.06 -3.03 6.64
CA TYR A 9 -36.15 -3.48 7.71
C TYR A 9 -36.31 -4.98 7.98
N GLU A 10 -37.52 -5.47 8.20
CA GLU A 10 -37.79 -6.90 8.49
C GLU A 10 -37.35 -7.81 7.33
N SER A 11 -37.54 -7.35 6.07
CA SER A 11 -37.10 -8.10 4.90
C SER A 11 -35.58 -8.23 4.82
N VAL A 12 -34.84 -7.11 5.02
CA VAL A 12 -33.37 -7.11 4.99
C VAL A 12 -32.79 -7.90 6.18
N LYS A 13 -33.42 -7.81 7.34
CA LYS A 13 -33.05 -8.58 8.53
C LYS A 13 -33.27 -10.09 8.30
N ALA A 14 -34.36 -10.49 7.69
CA ALA A 14 -34.62 -11.89 7.35
C ALA A 14 -33.56 -12.44 6.37
N GLU A 15 -33.17 -11.64 5.38
CA GLU A 15 -32.09 -11.99 4.45
C GLU A 15 -30.74 -12.12 5.20
N PHE A 16 -30.42 -11.21 6.10
CA PHE A 16 -29.24 -11.29 6.95
C PHE A 16 -29.21 -12.58 7.80
N GLU A 17 -30.32 -12.94 8.44
CA GLU A 17 -30.40 -14.18 9.21
C GLU A 17 -30.25 -15.43 8.34
N GLN A 18 -30.69 -15.40 7.08
CA GLN A 18 -30.42 -16.48 6.11
C GLN A 18 -28.91 -16.59 5.82
N TRP A 19 -28.20 -15.49 5.59
CA TRP A 19 -26.74 -15.49 5.41
C TRP A 19 -26.02 -16.05 6.63
N LYS A 20 -26.39 -15.61 7.82
CA LYS A 20 -25.83 -16.05 9.10
C LYS A 20 -26.04 -17.55 9.32
N GLY A 21 -27.20 -18.09 8.92
CA GLY A 21 -27.54 -19.51 9.02
C GLY A 21 -26.76 -20.43 8.08
N GLN A 22 -26.08 -19.90 7.06
CA GLN A 22 -25.33 -20.70 6.07
C GLN A 22 -23.95 -21.15 6.57
N GLY A 23 -23.44 -20.61 7.68
CA GLY A 23 -22.11 -20.96 8.21
C GLY A 23 -20.96 -20.61 7.27
N LEU A 24 -21.05 -19.47 6.58
CA LEU A 24 -20.06 -19.02 5.61
C LEU A 24 -18.69 -18.77 6.27
N SER A 25 -17.61 -18.93 5.51
CA SER A 25 -16.23 -18.63 5.92
C SER A 25 -15.52 -17.88 4.80
N LEU A 26 -15.87 -16.61 4.64
CA LEU A 26 -15.37 -15.72 3.59
C LEU A 26 -14.37 -14.72 4.18
N ASN A 27 -13.34 -14.32 3.41
CA ASN A 27 -12.30 -13.42 3.91
C ASN A 27 -11.89 -12.36 2.87
N MET A 28 -12.30 -11.13 3.10
CA MET A 28 -12.00 -9.95 2.28
C MET A 28 -11.10 -8.94 3.03
N ALA A 29 -10.40 -9.38 4.09
CA ALA A 29 -9.67 -8.47 4.97
C ALA A 29 -8.30 -8.03 4.43
N ARG A 30 -7.65 -8.85 3.59
CA ARG A 30 -6.25 -8.61 3.20
C ARG A 30 -6.04 -8.68 1.69
N GLY A 31 -5.46 -7.59 1.14
CA GLY A 31 -4.96 -7.56 -0.23
C GLY A 31 -3.65 -8.35 -0.36
N LYS A 32 -3.76 -9.62 -0.69
CA LYS A 32 -2.63 -10.51 -1.00
C LYS A 32 -2.91 -11.27 -2.29
N PRO A 33 -1.86 -11.74 -3.01
CA PRO A 33 -2.06 -12.53 -4.22
C PRO A 33 -2.89 -13.79 -3.97
N SER A 34 -3.78 -14.11 -4.91
CA SER A 34 -4.53 -15.35 -4.95
C SER A 34 -3.65 -16.52 -5.40
N LEU A 35 -4.16 -17.75 -5.27
CA LEU A 35 -3.44 -18.94 -5.74
C LEU A 35 -3.13 -18.85 -7.25
N GLU A 36 -4.07 -18.39 -8.05
CA GLU A 36 -3.89 -18.22 -9.50
C GLU A 36 -2.79 -17.20 -9.82
N GLN A 37 -2.66 -16.11 -9.02
CA GLN A 37 -1.57 -15.17 -9.18
C GLN A 37 -0.22 -15.78 -8.79
N LEU A 38 -0.17 -16.60 -7.73
CA LEU A 38 1.07 -17.30 -7.33
C LEU A 38 1.52 -18.30 -8.40
N GLU A 39 0.58 -18.98 -9.08
CA GLU A 39 0.87 -19.89 -10.18
C GLU A 39 1.57 -19.21 -11.36
N LEU A 40 1.32 -17.92 -11.62
CA LEU A 40 2.05 -17.16 -12.65
C LEU A 40 3.56 -17.10 -12.39
N SER A 41 3.96 -17.28 -11.14
CA SER A 41 5.36 -17.26 -10.70
C SER A 41 5.93 -18.66 -10.41
N ARG A 42 5.24 -19.73 -10.82
CA ARG A 42 5.68 -21.13 -10.58
C ARG A 42 7.11 -21.38 -11.03
N GLY A 43 7.49 -20.87 -12.21
CA GLY A 43 8.82 -21.03 -12.78
C GLY A 43 9.95 -20.39 -11.98
N LEU A 44 9.65 -19.42 -11.11
CA LEU A 44 10.62 -18.71 -10.29
C LEU A 44 11.48 -19.67 -9.42
N LEU A 45 10.91 -20.77 -8.96
CA LEU A 45 11.61 -21.70 -8.06
C LEU A 45 12.66 -22.57 -8.79
N ASN A 46 12.64 -22.60 -10.12
CA ASN A 46 13.45 -23.48 -10.96
C ASN A 46 14.44 -22.73 -11.88
N VAL A 47 14.64 -21.41 -11.69
CA VAL A 47 15.50 -20.60 -12.58
C VAL A 47 16.94 -20.50 -12.10
N LEU A 48 17.29 -21.14 -11.00
CA LEU A 48 18.63 -21.08 -10.41
C LEU A 48 19.01 -22.45 -9.90
N ASP A 49 20.21 -22.91 -10.25
CA ASP A 49 20.86 -24.07 -9.66
C ASP A 49 22.19 -23.69 -9.00
N PHE A 50 22.84 -24.65 -8.33
CA PHE A 50 24.04 -24.40 -7.55
C PHE A 50 25.23 -23.91 -8.40
N ASP A 51 25.35 -24.36 -9.64
CA ASP A 51 26.48 -24.06 -10.52
C ASP A 51 26.29 -22.74 -11.28
N ASP A 52 25.09 -22.19 -11.24
CA ASP A 52 24.71 -20.96 -11.95
C ASP A 52 24.33 -19.82 -10.98
N CYS A 53 25.18 -19.59 -9.97
CA CYS A 53 24.94 -18.58 -8.92
C CYS A 53 25.83 -17.33 -9.04
N VAL A 54 26.45 -17.10 -10.21
CA VAL A 54 27.32 -15.94 -10.43
C VAL A 54 26.70 -14.99 -11.46
N ALA A 55 26.65 -13.70 -11.13
CA ALA A 55 26.28 -12.64 -12.05
C ALA A 55 27.12 -11.39 -11.78
N ASP A 56 27.52 -10.67 -12.83
CA ASP A 56 28.37 -9.47 -12.76
C ASP A 56 29.67 -9.67 -11.95
N GLY A 57 30.24 -10.88 -11.97
CA GLY A 57 31.42 -11.22 -11.17
C GLY A 57 31.16 -11.45 -9.68
N VAL A 58 29.90 -11.38 -9.24
CA VAL A 58 29.48 -11.61 -7.85
C VAL A 58 28.92 -13.02 -7.70
N ASP A 59 29.49 -13.79 -6.76
CA ASP A 59 28.93 -15.07 -6.34
C ASP A 59 27.82 -14.87 -5.30
N ALA A 60 26.57 -15.16 -5.70
CA ALA A 60 25.42 -14.98 -4.85
C ALA A 60 25.39 -15.93 -3.62
N ARG A 61 26.22 -16.98 -3.60
CA ARG A 61 26.31 -17.95 -2.50
C ARG A 61 27.14 -17.46 -1.31
N ASN A 62 27.92 -16.37 -1.49
CA ASN A 62 28.86 -15.90 -0.48
C ASN A 62 28.48 -14.50 0.05
N TYR A 63 29.21 -13.98 1.03
CA TYR A 63 29.01 -12.65 1.61
C TYR A 63 29.29 -11.49 0.65
N GLY A 64 28.90 -10.29 1.02
CA GLY A 64 29.18 -9.05 0.32
C GLY A 64 27.99 -8.48 -0.42
N GLU A 65 28.17 -7.35 -1.09
CA GLU A 65 27.14 -6.61 -1.78
C GLU A 65 26.03 -6.09 -0.83
N LEU A 66 26.42 -5.28 0.14
CA LEU A 66 25.52 -4.71 1.15
C LEU A 66 24.29 -4.02 0.52
N ALA A 67 24.51 -3.23 -0.53
CA ALA A 67 23.42 -2.53 -1.25
C ALA A 67 22.66 -3.41 -2.25
N GLY A 68 22.93 -4.72 -2.27
CA GLY A 68 22.34 -5.68 -3.19
C GLY A 68 23.19 -5.93 -4.45
N MET A 69 22.91 -7.04 -5.12
CA MET A 69 23.63 -7.44 -6.33
C MET A 69 23.51 -6.36 -7.43
N PRO A 70 24.59 -6.12 -8.23
CA PRO A 70 24.54 -5.15 -9.32
C PRO A 70 23.40 -5.40 -10.31
N CYS A 71 23.13 -6.65 -10.69
CA CYS A 71 22.00 -7.01 -11.55
C CYS A 71 20.63 -6.65 -10.92
N ALA A 72 20.48 -6.83 -9.61
CA ALA A 72 19.23 -6.48 -8.92
C ALA A 72 19.04 -4.95 -8.83
N ARG A 73 20.11 -4.21 -8.60
CA ARG A 73 20.06 -2.73 -8.62
C ARG A 73 19.72 -2.20 -10.02
N ARG A 74 20.29 -2.78 -11.09
CA ARG A 74 19.93 -2.41 -12.48
C ARG A 74 18.48 -2.75 -12.80
N TYR A 75 17.99 -3.90 -12.39
CA TYR A 75 16.58 -4.28 -12.58
C TYR A 75 15.62 -3.25 -11.96
N TRP A 76 15.86 -2.85 -10.71
CA TRP A 76 15.04 -1.83 -10.05
C TRP A 76 15.20 -0.45 -10.67
N ALA A 77 16.42 -0.09 -11.07
CA ALA A 77 16.69 1.17 -11.74
C ALA A 77 15.89 1.29 -13.07
N GLU A 78 15.85 0.22 -13.86
CA GLU A 78 15.05 0.17 -15.08
C GLU A 78 13.53 0.21 -14.78
N LEU A 79 13.07 -0.52 -13.76
CA LEU A 79 11.65 -0.59 -13.44
C LEU A 79 11.11 0.75 -12.96
N LEU A 80 11.89 1.50 -12.15
CA LEU A 80 11.53 2.77 -11.55
C LEU A 80 12.00 4.00 -12.35
N ASP A 81 12.67 3.80 -13.49
CA ASP A 81 13.23 4.86 -14.34
C ASP A 81 14.26 5.77 -13.63
N ILE A 82 15.11 5.18 -12.74
CA ILE A 82 16.18 5.82 -11.97
C ILE A 82 17.54 5.21 -12.27
N THR A 83 18.62 5.56 -11.50
CA THR A 83 19.95 4.96 -11.69
C THR A 83 20.25 3.86 -10.66
N PRO A 84 21.15 2.89 -10.99
CA PRO A 84 21.53 1.83 -10.04
C PRO A 84 22.17 2.37 -8.75
N GLU A 85 22.84 3.52 -8.79
CA GLU A 85 23.48 4.19 -7.64
C GLU A 85 22.45 4.71 -6.65
N GLN A 86 21.23 4.98 -7.11
CA GLN A 86 20.08 5.40 -6.31
C GLN A 86 19.34 4.24 -5.65
N CYS A 87 19.78 2.98 -5.86
CA CYS A 87 19.11 1.78 -5.36
C CYS A 87 19.89 1.10 -4.23
N PHE A 88 19.18 0.78 -3.14
CA PHE A 88 19.58 -0.19 -2.13
C PHE A 88 18.57 -1.36 -2.15
N VAL A 89 19.02 -2.54 -2.59
CA VAL A 89 18.16 -3.73 -2.69
C VAL A 89 18.27 -4.55 -1.41
N GLY A 90 17.16 -4.62 -0.69
CA GLY A 90 17.09 -5.27 0.61
C GLY A 90 16.50 -6.69 0.58
N GLY A 91 15.84 -7.05 1.67
CA GLY A 91 15.12 -8.31 1.82
C GLY A 91 13.79 -8.34 1.06
N ASN A 92 12.88 -9.20 1.48
CA ASN A 92 11.64 -9.47 0.75
C ASN A 92 10.51 -8.44 0.96
N SER A 93 10.68 -7.48 1.84
CA SER A 93 9.58 -6.58 2.26
C SER A 93 9.99 -5.12 2.29
N SER A 94 9.32 -4.30 1.47
CA SER A 94 9.45 -2.84 1.53
C SER A 94 9.02 -2.27 2.89
N LEU A 95 8.03 -2.87 3.54
CA LEU A 95 7.62 -2.45 4.88
C LEU A 95 8.76 -2.60 5.90
N ASN A 96 9.57 -3.68 5.80
CA ASN A 96 10.74 -3.85 6.66
C ASN A 96 11.77 -2.73 6.43
N MET A 97 12.01 -2.39 5.16
CA MET A 97 12.97 -1.32 4.82
C MET A 97 12.46 0.05 5.26
N MET A 98 11.15 0.31 5.15
CA MET A 98 10.53 1.54 5.70
C MET A 98 10.64 1.58 7.23
N TYR A 99 10.46 0.45 7.92
CA TYR A 99 10.71 0.34 9.35
C TYR A 99 12.19 0.63 9.68
N ASP A 100 13.13 0.05 8.93
CA ASP A 100 14.57 0.29 9.11
C ASP A 100 14.92 1.78 8.93
N LEU A 101 14.33 2.47 7.92
CA LEU A 101 14.52 3.91 7.74
C LEU A 101 14.09 4.70 8.99
N ILE A 102 12.89 4.45 9.50
CA ILE A 102 12.38 5.11 10.73
C ILE A 102 13.23 4.72 11.93
N ALA A 103 13.64 3.46 12.07
CA ALA A 103 14.51 3.00 13.15
C ALA A 103 15.88 3.70 13.13
N LYS A 104 16.48 3.86 11.95
CA LYS A 104 17.76 4.61 11.79
C LYS A 104 17.57 6.08 12.06
N ALA A 105 16.51 6.71 11.59
CA ALA A 105 16.16 8.09 11.93
C ALA A 105 16.03 8.27 13.46
N TRP A 106 15.36 7.32 14.12
CA TRP A 106 15.15 7.33 15.55
C TRP A 106 16.44 7.16 16.36
N SER A 107 17.31 6.23 15.98
CA SER A 107 18.49 5.86 16.76
C SER A 107 19.76 6.61 16.37
N ASN A 108 19.93 6.99 15.10
CA ASN A 108 21.18 7.53 14.55
C ASN A 108 21.01 8.91 13.92
N GLY A 109 19.79 9.24 13.45
CA GLY A 109 19.53 10.39 12.58
C GLY A 109 19.72 10.06 11.09
N LEU A 110 19.12 10.87 10.24
CA LEU A 110 19.25 10.82 8.77
C LEU A 110 20.35 11.78 8.30
N LEU A 111 20.59 11.85 6.99
CA LEU A 111 21.68 12.62 6.37
C LEU A 111 21.76 14.08 6.87
N HIS A 112 20.61 14.73 7.08
CA HIS A 112 20.53 16.13 7.51
C HIS A 112 20.04 16.29 8.95
N SER A 113 19.98 15.22 9.75
CA SER A 113 19.63 15.31 11.17
C SER A 113 20.77 15.95 11.98
N GLU A 114 20.45 16.93 12.79
CA GLU A 114 21.39 17.48 13.78
C GLU A 114 21.61 16.51 14.95
N LYS A 115 20.60 15.71 15.26
CA LYS A 115 20.58 14.68 16.30
C LYS A 115 19.57 13.57 15.94
N PRO A 116 19.68 12.37 16.55
CA PRO A 116 18.67 11.33 16.38
C PRO A 116 17.28 11.80 16.79
N TRP A 117 16.23 11.32 16.11
CA TRP A 117 14.84 11.69 16.42
C TRP A 117 14.45 11.32 17.87
N SER A 118 15.05 10.28 18.46
CA SER A 118 14.85 9.92 19.86
C SER A 118 15.29 11.00 20.86
N GLN A 119 16.11 11.97 20.44
CA GLN A 119 16.58 13.10 21.26
C GLN A 119 15.78 14.38 21.01
N GLU A 120 14.79 14.34 20.10
CA GLU A 120 13.85 15.44 19.93
C GLU A 120 12.84 15.45 21.07
N GLU A 121 12.37 16.62 21.45
CA GLU A 121 11.31 16.75 22.46
C GLU A 121 10.02 16.06 21.98
N LYS A 122 9.72 16.20 20.70
CA LYS A 122 8.55 15.62 20.06
C LYS A 122 8.80 15.38 18.59
N VAL A 123 8.34 14.26 18.10
CA VAL A 123 8.35 13.92 16.67
C VAL A 123 6.91 13.69 16.20
N LYS A 124 6.56 14.32 15.08
CA LYS A 124 5.25 14.19 14.43
C LYS A 124 5.42 13.70 13.00
N PHE A 125 4.42 12.99 12.50
CA PHE A 125 4.43 12.45 11.13
C PHE A 125 3.07 12.63 10.44
N LEU A 126 3.08 13.07 9.19
CA LEU A 126 1.87 13.31 8.41
C LEU A 126 1.36 11.98 7.82
N CYS A 127 0.09 11.75 7.98
CA CYS A 127 -0.59 10.53 7.60
C CYS A 127 -1.78 10.85 6.69
N PRO A 128 -1.61 10.83 5.36
CA PRO A 128 -2.74 10.92 4.43
C PRO A 128 -3.78 9.85 4.73
N VAL A 129 -5.04 10.26 4.83
CA VAL A 129 -6.17 9.40 5.21
C VAL A 129 -7.32 9.46 4.21
N PRO A 130 -7.95 8.30 3.93
CA PRO A 130 -7.59 6.97 4.43
C PRO A 130 -6.24 6.50 3.88
N GLY A 131 -5.48 5.73 4.66
CA GLY A 131 -4.13 5.32 4.31
C GLY A 131 -3.81 3.87 4.72
N TYR A 132 -2.55 3.46 4.49
CA TYR A 132 -2.12 2.11 4.82
C TYR A 132 -1.83 1.96 6.31
N ASP A 133 -2.60 1.14 6.98
CA ASP A 133 -2.54 0.88 8.42
C ASP A 133 -1.15 0.50 8.94
N ARG A 134 -0.33 -0.19 8.12
CA ARG A 134 1.03 -0.59 8.51
C ARG A 134 2.00 0.58 8.60
N HIS A 135 1.85 1.58 7.75
CA HIS A 135 2.63 2.83 7.84
C HIS A 135 2.41 3.51 9.19
N PHE A 136 1.15 3.69 9.55
CA PHE A 136 0.78 4.29 10.84
C PHE A 136 1.34 3.48 12.01
N ARG A 137 1.24 2.15 11.92
CA ARG A 137 1.76 1.26 12.95
C ARG A 137 3.27 1.33 13.11
N VAL A 138 4.03 1.54 12.01
CA VAL A 138 5.49 1.75 12.09
C VAL A 138 5.80 2.98 12.92
N THR A 139 5.28 4.15 12.54
CA THR A 139 5.56 5.41 13.24
C THR A 139 5.02 5.41 14.67
N GLU A 140 3.83 4.88 14.89
CA GLU A 140 3.23 4.71 16.23
C GLU A 140 4.12 3.88 17.17
N SER A 141 4.77 2.82 16.65
CA SER A 141 5.63 1.94 17.47
C SER A 141 6.88 2.62 18.03
N PHE A 142 7.28 3.77 17.48
CA PHE A 142 8.34 4.62 17.98
C PHE A 142 7.83 5.77 18.87
N GLY A 143 6.53 5.83 19.17
CA GLY A 143 5.94 6.93 19.94
C GLY A 143 5.81 8.24 19.15
N ILE A 144 5.92 8.19 17.83
CA ILE A 144 5.76 9.35 16.95
C ILE A 144 4.28 9.72 16.88
N GLU A 145 3.96 11.01 17.04
CA GLU A 145 2.59 11.52 16.93
C GLU A 145 2.14 11.53 15.46
N LEU A 146 0.99 10.94 15.20
CA LEU A 146 0.42 10.84 13.87
C LEU A 146 -0.59 11.96 13.63
N ILE A 147 -0.40 12.72 12.55
CA ILE A 147 -1.29 13.81 12.14
C ILE A 147 -2.02 13.39 10.87
N ALA A 148 -3.33 13.24 10.94
CA ALA A 148 -4.14 12.94 9.77
C ALA A 148 -4.16 14.12 8.79
N VAL A 149 -3.94 13.83 7.51
CA VAL A 149 -4.05 14.76 6.39
C VAL A 149 -5.14 14.26 5.45
N LYS A 150 -6.06 15.11 5.06
CA LYS A 150 -7.13 14.72 4.14
C LYS A 150 -6.56 14.35 2.77
N CYS A 151 -7.15 13.33 2.13
CA CYS A 151 -6.91 12.99 0.73
C CYS A 151 -8.13 13.34 -0.13
N GLY A 152 -7.85 13.89 -1.32
CA GLY A 152 -8.76 13.94 -2.44
C GLY A 152 -8.54 12.77 -3.41
N GLU A 153 -9.21 12.82 -4.55
CA GLU A 153 -9.05 11.80 -5.62
C GLU A 153 -7.71 11.91 -6.35
N ASP A 154 -6.96 12.96 -6.14
CA ASP A 154 -5.68 13.30 -6.78
C ASP A 154 -4.49 13.27 -5.80
N GLY A 155 -4.72 12.90 -4.54
CA GLY A 155 -3.69 12.77 -3.51
C GLY A 155 -3.98 13.57 -2.24
N PRO A 156 -2.98 13.80 -1.36
CA PRO A 156 -3.15 14.55 -0.13
C PRO A 156 -3.43 16.03 -0.38
N ASP A 157 -4.19 16.65 0.51
CA ASP A 157 -4.41 18.10 0.57
C ASP A 157 -3.06 18.81 0.81
N MET A 158 -2.47 19.31 -0.28
CA MET A 158 -1.14 19.91 -0.24
C MET A 158 -1.11 21.23 0.52
N ASP A 159 -2.21 21.99 0.60
CA ASP A 159 -2.27 23.19 1.43
C ASP A 159 -2.17 22.82 2.92
N GLN A 160 -2.78 21.72 3.30
CA GLN A 160 -2.65 21.17 4.65
C GLN A 160 -1.23 20.63 4.90
N VAL A 161 -0.64 19.89 3.94
CA VAL A 161 0.73 19.35 4.05
C VAL A 161 1.75 20.47 4.23
N GLU A 162 1.74 21.48 3.36
CA GLU A 162 2.70 22.60 3.39
C GLU A 162 2.61 23.39 4.69
N ARG A 163 1.39 23.66 5.17
CA ARG A 163 1.17 24.34 6.46
C ARG A 163 1.70 23.52 7.64
N LEU A 164 1.48 22.22 7.65
CA LEU A 164 1.92 21.35 8.74
C LEU A 164 3.44 21.09 8.70
N ALA A 165 4.03 20.99 7.52
CA ALA A 165 5.48 20.85 7.35
C ALA A 165 6.28 22.08 7.79
N ALA A 166 5.63 23.23 8.02
CA ALA A 166 6.26 24.40 8.63
C ALA A 166 6.54 24.26 10.14
N ASP A 167 6.03 23.21 10.79
CA ASP A 167 6.39 22.85 12.17
C ASP A 167 7.67 21.98 12.16
N PRO A 168 8.79 22.40 12.81
CA PRO A 168 10.04 21.64 12.82
C PRO A 168 9.96 20.30 13.55
N GLN A 169 8.91 20.03 14.32
CA GLN A 169 8.63 18.73 14.94
C GLN A 169 8.04 17.72 13.94
N VAL A 170 7.54 18.18 12.81
CA VAL A 170 7.01 17.31 11.74
C VAL A 170 8.18 16.81 10.90
N LYS A 171 8.50 15.52 11.02
CA LYS A 171 9.68 14.90 10.41
C LYS A 171 9.40 14.12 9.13
N GLY A 172 8.15 14.02 8.70
CA GLY A 172 7.89 13.37 7.43
C GLY A 172 6.41 13.10 7.14
N ILE A 173 6.20 12.46 5.99
CA ILE A 173 4.89 12.10 5.45
C ILE A 173 4.93 10.71 4.80
N TRP A 174 3.87 9.93 4.99
CA TRP A 174 3.62 8.70 4.26
C TRP A 174 2.88 8.96 2.95
N CYS A 175 3.38 8.44 1.83
CA CYS A 175 2.71 8.55 0.52
C CYS A 175 2.59 7.18 -0.14
N VAL A 176 1.41 6.86 -0.71
CA VAL A 176 1.21 5.72 -1.61
C VAL A 176 0.70 6.30 -2.94
N PRO A 177 1.60 6.70 -3.84
CA PRO A 177 1.28 7.65 -4.89
C PRO A 177 0.58 7.06 -6.11
N LYS A 178 0.78 5.77 -6.37
CA LYS A 178 0.16 5.08 -7.51
C LYS A 178 -0.76 3.98 -6.98
N TYR A 179 -2.02 4.01 -7.40
CA TYR A 179 -3.08 3.11 -6.90
C TYR A 179 -3.11 3.03 -5.37
N SER A 180 -3.26 4.19 -4.73
CA SER A 180 -3.16 4.39 -3.29
C SER A 180 -3.93 3.33 -2.48
N ASN A 181 -3.38 2.97 -1.34
CA ASN A 181 -4.02 2.04 -0.41
C ASN A 181 -4.70 2.84 0.70
N PRO A 182 -6.08 2.86 0.77
CA PRO A 182 -6.97 1.93 0.07
C PRO A 182 -7.71 2.50 -1.16
N ASP A 183 -7.61 3.78 -1.50
CA ASP A 183 -8.53 4.46 -2.43
C ASP A 183 -8.33 4.04 -3.91
N GLY A 184 -7.14 3.58 -4.28
CA GLY A 184 -6.82 3.18 -5.65
C GLY A 184 -6.60 4.34 -6.62
N PHE A 185 -6.48 5.58 -6.14
CA PHE A 185 -6.16 6.75 -6.94
C PHE A 185 -4.67 6.84 -7.29
N ILE A 186 -4.36 7.62 -8.30
CA ILE A 186 -3.01 8.01 -8.67
C ILE A 186 -2.85 9.49 -8.35
N TYR A 187 -1.75 9.88 -7.68
CA TYR A 187 -1.47 11.28 -7.40
C TYR A 187 -1.35 12.06 -8.70
N SER A 188 -1.95 13.24 -8.76
CA SER A 188 -1.84 14.12 -9.92
C SER A 188 -0.43 14.70 -10.05
N ASP A 189 -0.07 15.10 -11.28
CA ASP A 189 1.20 15.77 -11.55
C ASP A 189 1.37 17.04 -10.71
N GLU A 190 0.28 17.71 -10.38
CA GLU A 190 0.30 18.90 -9.50
C GLU A 190 0.70 18.53 -8.08
N VAL A 191 0.07 17.52 -7.49
CA VAL A 191 0.40 17.01 -6.15
C VAL A 191 1.85 16.53 -6.11
N ILE A 192 2.30 15.76 -7.12
CA ILE A 192 3.68 15.26 -7.19
C ILE A 192 4.69 16.42 -7.26
N ARG A 193 4.42 17.43 -8.09
CA ARG A 193 5.29 18.63 -8.18
C ARG A 193 5.33 19.42 -6.86
N ARG A 194 4.20 19.59 -6.18
CA ARG A 194 4.14 20.26 -4.88
C ARG A 194 4.90 19.49 -3.81
N ILE A 195 4.81 18.16 -3.78
CA ILE A 195 5.60 17.31 -2.90
C ILE A 195 7.10 17.50 -3.18
N ALA A 196 7.52 17.45 -4.45
CA ALA A 196 8.92 17.62 -4.83
C ALA A 196 9.48 19.01 -4.44
N ALA A 197 8.64 20.05 -4.48
CA ALA A 197 8.99 21.42 -4.16
C ALA A 197 8.75 21.81 -2.69
N LEU A 198 8.35 20.87 -1.84
CA LEU A 198 8.03 21.10 -0.42
C LEU A 198 9.23 21.73 0.31
N LYS A 199 8.95 22.71 1.19
CA LYS A 199 9.96 23.40 2.01
C LYS A 199 9.66 23.18 3.48
N PRO A 200 9.96 22.01 4.04
CA PRO A 200 9.71 21.73 5.43
C PRO A 200 10.65 22.55 6.33
N ALA A 201 10.20 22.85 7.55
CA ALA A 201 11.02 23.52 8.55
C ALA A 201 12.08 22.57 9.16
N ALA A 202 11.80 21.27 9.23
CA ALA A 202 12.77 20.29 9.68
C ALA A 202 13.77 19.96 8.54
N PRO A 203 15.09 20.12 8.76
CA PRO A 203 16.10 19.85 7.72
C PRO A 203 16.18 18.37 7.32
N ASP A 204 15.75 17.49 8.22
CA ASP A 204 15.72 16.03 8.07
C ASP A 204 14.32 15.49 7.84
N PHE A 205 13.42 16.32 7.31
CA PHE A 205 12.08 15.88 6.88
C PHE A 205 12.18 14.88 5.72
N VAL A 206 11.39 13.80 5.77
CA VAL A 206 11.40 12.78 4.74
C VAL A 206 10.01 12.53 4.16
N VAL A 207 9.95 12.37 2.86
CA VAL A 207 8.80 11.81 2.17
C VAL A 207 9.04 10.31 1.98
N ILE A 208 8.24 9.47 2.63
CA ILE A 208 8.28 8.02 2.40
C ILE A 208 7.29 7.71 1.28
N TRP A 209 7.85 7.36 0.13
CA TRP A 209 7.14 7.16 -1.14
C TRP A 209 6.98 5.66 -1.39
N ASP A 210 5.92 5.06 -0.84
CA ASP A 210 5.64 3.63 -1.01
C ASP A 210 4.98 3.37 -2.37
N ASN A 211 5.79 3.09 -3.37
CA ASN A 211 5.38 2.77 -4.73
C ASN A 211 5.08 1.26 -4.89
N ALA A 212 4.32 0.71 -3.94
CA ALA A 212 3.99 -0.71 -3.88
C ALA A 212 3.22 -1.23 -5.10
N TYR A 213 2.60 -0.33 -5.85
CA TYR A 213 1.75 -0.65 -7.01
C TYR A 213 2.29 -0.07 -8.32
N CYS A 214 3.60 0.12 -8.44
CA CYS A 214 4.25 0.76 -9.58
C CYS A 214 3.87 0.17 -10.95
N VAL A 215 3.48 -1.11 -11.01
CA VAL A 215 3.13 -1.88 -12.23
C VAL A 215 1.84 -2.69 -12.07
N HIS A 216 0.88 -2.20 -11.30
CA HIS A 216 -0.28 -3.01 -10.86
C HIS A 216 -1.59 -2.55 -11.50
N GLU A 217 -1.60 -2.37 -12.80
CA GLU A 217 -2.81 -2.12 -13.58
C GLU A 217 -3.73 -3.36 -13.58
N ILE A 218 -5.01 -3.15 -13.28
CA ILE A 218 -6.08 -4.16 -13.40
C ILE A 218 -6.78 -3.99 -14.74
N ARG A 219 -6.86 -2.74 -15.22
CA ARG A 219 -7.50 -2.35 -16.48
C ARG A 219 -6.58 -1.44 -17.27
N GLY A 220 -6.66 -1.55 -18.60
CA GLY A 220 -5.88 -0.73 -19.53
C GLY A 220 -4.42 -1.14 -19.62
N ASP A 221 -3.64 -0.29 -20.25
CA ASP A 221 -2.20 -0.45 -20.40
C ASP A 221 -1.45 0.15 -19.20
N TYR A 222 -0.15 -0.17 -19.13
CA TYR A 222 0.74 0.41 -18.11
C TYR A 222 0.71 1.95 -18.17
N VAL A 223 0.47 2.56 -17.04
CA VAL A 223 0.51 4.01 -16.84
C VAL A 223 1.90 4.40 -16.34
N PRO A 224 2.72 5.08 -17.19
CA PRO A 224 4.00 5.62 -16.72
C PRO A 224 3.81 6.54 -15.52
N PHE A 225 4.77 6.52 -14.61
CA PHE A 225 4.70 7.33 -13.39
C PHE A 225 5.94 8.21 -13.27
N PRO A 226 5.82 9.48 -12.85
CA PRO A 226 6.96 10.39 -12.80
C PRO A 226 8.06 9.91 -11.85
N ASP A 227 9.33 10.07 -12.24
CA ASP A 227 10.49 9.92 -11.38
C ASP A 227 10.52 11.05 -10.34
N ILE A 228 10.08 10.74 -9.13
CA ILE A 228 10.01 11.70 -8.02
C ILE A 228 11.40 12.16 -7.59
N LEU A 229 12.43 11.31 -7.66
CA LEU A 229 13.79 11.68 -7.26
C LEU A 229 14.35 12.75 -8.18
N LYS A 230 14.10 12.62 -9.49
CA LYS A 230 14.47 13.62 -10.48
C LYS A 230 13.71 14.93 -10.27
N LEU A 231 12.43 14.88 -10.00
CA LEU A 231 11.62 16.07 -9.72
C LEU A 231 12.10 16.81 -8.45
N CYS A 232 12.43 16.07 -7.39
CA CYS A 232 13.00 16.64 -6.18
C CYS A 232 14.34 17.32 -6.45
N ALA A 233 15.23 16.68 -7.21
CA ALA A 233 16.52 17.28 -7.59
C ALA A 233 16.33 18.57 -8.41
N GLN A 234 15.40 18.60 -9.36
CA GLN A 234 15.05 19.80 -10.13
C GLN A 234 14.46 20.91 -9.28
N ALA A 235 13.72 20.56 -8.23
CA ALA A 235 13.15 21.52 -7.27
C ALA A 235 14.16 22.02 -6.20
N GLY A 236 15.40 21.49 -6.20
CA GLY A 236 16.43 21.84 -5.22
C GLY A 236 16.35 21.05 -3.91
N ASN A 237 15.59 19.95 -3.86
CA ASN A 237 15.37 19.08 -2.71
C ASN A 237 15.84 17.64 -2.99
N PRO A 238 17.07 17.37 -3.45
CA PRO A 238 17.48 16.04 -3.92
C PRO A 238 17.34 14.94 -2.86
N ASP A 239 17.42 15.28 -1.58
CA ASP A 239 17.47 14.33 -0.47
C ASP A 239 16.13 14.16 0.26
N LEU A 240 15.05 14.75 -0.27
CA LEU A 240 13.74 14.80 0.39
C LEU A 240 13.02 13.44 0.43
N VAL A 241 13.19 12.60 -0.61
CA VAL A 241 12.37 11.42 -0.82
C VAL A 241 13.17 10.13 -0.64
N PHE A 242 12.53 9.17 0.04
CA PHE A 242 12.88 7.75 -0.01
C PHE A 242 11.72 6.98 -0.66
N GLU A 243 11.96 6.44 -1.85
CA GLU A 243 11.00 5.61 -2.58
C GLU A 243 11.21 4.14 -2.26
N PHE A 244 10.11 3.42 -2.09
CA PHE A 244 10.10 2.00 -1.81
C PHE A 244 9.23 1.23 -2.79
N ALA A 245 9.73 0.08 -3.24
CA ALA A 245 8.96 -0.87 -4.03
C ALA A 245 9.34 -2.30 -3.65
N SER A 246 8.53 -3.27 -4.03
CA SER A 246 8.84 -4.69 -3.83
C SER A 246 8.17 -5.59 -4.85
N THR A 247 8.74 -6.77 -5.05
CA THR A 247 8.13 -7.81 -5.89
C THR A 247 7.04 -8.61 -5.17
N SER A 248 6.64 -8.22 -3.95
CA SER A 248 5.70 -8.97 -3.10
C SER A 248 4.33 -9.22 -3.75
N LYS A 249 3.91 -8.36 -4.67
CA LYS A 249 2.65 -8.52 -5.41
C LYS A 249 2.88 -8.77 -6.92
N ILE A 250 4.15 -8.87 -7.32
CA ILE A 250 4.58 -9.21 -8.70
C ILE A 250 4.83 -10.71 -8.81
N THR A 251 5.46 -11.31 -7.76
CA THR A 251 5.84 -12.72 -7.72
C THR A 251 5.32 -13.37 -6.44
N LEU A 252 6.20 -14.01 -5.67
CA LEU A 252 5.90 -14.71 -4.43
C LEU A 252 6.19 -13.80 -3.22
N PRO A 253 5.18 -13.37 -2.44
CA PRO A 253 5.37 -12.49 -1.29
C PRO A 253 6.35 -13.04 -0.23
N GLY A 254 6.35 -14.36 -0.04
CA GLY A 254 7.22 -15.03 0.93
C GLY A 254 8.70 -15.05 0.53
N SER A 255 9.03 -14.67 -0.72
CA SER A 255 10.36 -14.75 -1.29
C SER A 255 10.58 -13.65 -2.31
N GLY A 256 10.10 -12.47 -1.98
CA GLY A 256 10.24 -11.26 -2.81
C GLY A 256 11.61 -10.57 -2.66
N MET A 257 11.74 -9.47 -3.36
CA MET A 257 12.86 -8.54 -3.33
C MET A 257 12.29 -7.13 -3.18
N ALA A 258 12.84 -6.34 -2.28
CA ALA A 258 12.44 -4.94 -2.08
C ALA A 258 13.59 -3.99 -2.38
N VAL A 259 13.26 -2.77 -2.72
CA VAL A 259 14.21 -1.69 -2.97
C VAL A 259 13.85 -0.46 -2.13
N MET A 260 14.87 0.19 -1.62
CA MET A 260 14.85 1.57 -1.17
C MET A 260 15.61 2.39 -2.22
N ALA A 261 14.95 3.34 -2.82
CA ALA A 261 15.53 4.25 -3.79
C ALA A 261 15.52 5.68 -3.23
N ALA A 262 16.63 6.40 -3.39
CA ALA A 262 16.79 7.76 -2.90
C ALA A 262 17.94 8.47 -3.66
N SER A 263 18.26 9.70 -3.29
CA SER A 263 19.49 10.35 -3.76
C SER A 263 20.72 9.48 -3.44
N VAL A 264 21.75 9.61 -4.26
CA VAL A 264 23.03 8.88 -4.02
C VAL A 264 23.59 9.19 -2.62
N ALA A 265 23.45 10.42 -2.15
CA ALA A 265 23.89 10.83 -0.81
C ALA A 265 23.11 10.10 0.30
N ASN A 266 21.79 10.00 0.17
CA ASN A 266 20.96 9.23 1.09
C ASN A 266 21.28 7.74 1.08
N ILE A 267 21.47 7.14 -0.11
CA ILE A 267 21.85 5.72 -0.23
C ILE A 267 23.20 5.45 0.43
N GLN A 268 24.19 6.34 0.24
CA GLN A 268 25.49 6.21 0.89
C GLN A 268 25.40 6.36 2.42
N HIS A 269 24.59 7.30 2.91
CA HIS A 269 24.35 7.48 4.34
C HIS A 269 23.67 6.24 4.95
N MET A 270 22.57 5.79 4.33
CA MET A 270 21.85 4.60 4.78
C MET A 270 22.72 3.35 4.73
N SER A 271 23.54 3.17 3.69
CA SER A 271 24.47 2.04 3.61
C SER A 271 25.43 1.98 4.79
N LYS A 272 25.99 3.14 5.24
CA LYS A 272 26.83 3.21 6.44
C LYS A 272 26.09 2.80 7.71
N LEU A 273 24.79 3.15 7.83
CA LEU A 273 23.99 2.76 8.98
C LEU A 273 23.57 1.29 8.92
N MET A 274 23.33 0.76 7.72
CA MET A 274 22.96 -0.64 7.50
C MET A 274 24.15 -1.60 7.65
N ASP A 275 25.38 -1.16 7.40
CA ASP A 275 26.61 -1.94 7.58
C ASP A 275 26.77 -2.48 9.02
N ALA A 276 26.31 -1.72 10.00
CA ALA A 276 26.25 -2.18 11.39
C ALA A 276 25.19 -3.26 11.65
N GLN A 277 24.22 -3.42 10.75
CA GLN A 277 23.07 -4.32 10.92
C GLN A 277 23.26 -5.62 10.14
N MET A 278 23.86 -5.58 8.94
CA MET A 278 24.00 -6.72 8.05
C MET A 278 25.19 -6.60 7.11
N ILE A 279 25.69 -7.73 6.62
CA ILE A 279 26.76 -7.80 5.60
C ILE A 279 26.16 -7.82 4.19
N SER A 280 25.04 -8.49 4.02
CA SER A 280 24.30 -8.61 2.76
C SER A 280 22.88 -9.12 3.00
N CYS A 281 21.98 -8.82 2.09
CA CYS A 281 20.69 -9.49 2.00
C CYS A 281 20.82 -10.83 1.23
N ASP A 282 19.69 -11.57 1.13
CA ASP A 282 19.61 -12.83 0.39
C ASP A 282 19.86 -12.62 -1.13
N LYS A 283 21.10 -12.80 -1.55
CA LYS A 283 21.55 -12.63 -2.93
C LYS A 283 21.07 -13.72 -3.86
N LEU A 284 20.91 -14.95 -3.37
CA LEU A 284 20.34 -16.04 -4.18
C LEU A 284 18.91 -15.70 -4.58
N ASN A 285 18.13 -15.13 -3.66
CA ASN A 285 16.79 -14.68 -3.96
C ASN A 285 16.77 -13.50 -4.94
N GLN A 286 17.66 -12.51 -4.79
CA GLN A 286 17.81 -11.41 -5.73
C GLN A 286 18.13 -11.91 -7.15
N LEU A 287 19.13 -12.78 -7.28
CA LEU A 287 19.54 -13.34 -8.58
C LEU A 287 18.41 -14.15 -9.24
N ARG A 288 17.73 -14.97 -8.45
CA ARG A 288 16.58 -15.76 -8.91
C ARG A 288 15.47 -14.88 -9.47
N LEU A 289 15.11 -13.81 -8.76
CA LEU A 289 14.09 -12.87 -9.19
C LEU A 289 14.48 -12.12 -10.46
N VAL A 290 15.71 -11.63 -10.55
CA VAL A 290 16.20 -10.96 -11.77
C VAL A 290 16.17 -11.89 -12.99
N ARG A 291 16.56 -13.16 -12.83
CA ARG A 291 16.49 -14.13 -13.94
C ARG A 291 15.07 -14.46 -14.36
N PHE A 292 14.15 -14.50 -13.42
CA PHE A 292 12.74 -14.76 -13.70
C PHE A 292 12.06 -13.56 -14.37
N LEU A 293 12.24 -12.37 -13.80
CA LEU A 293 11.61 -11.13 -14.24
C LEU A 293 12.31 -10.51 -15.45
N LYS A 294 13.62 -10.75 -15.61
CA LYS A 294 14.52 -10.29 -16.68
C LYS A 294 14.65 -8.77 -16.75
N ASP A 295 13.61 -8.08 -17.16
CA ASP A 295 13.56 -6.65 -17.47
C ASP A 295 12.16 -6.06 -17.21
N LYS A 296 12.01 -4.76 -17.41
CA LYS A 296 10.73 -4.05 -17.27
C LYS A 296 9.66 -4.61 -18.22
N ALA A 297 10.00 -4.92 -19.45
CA ALA A 297 9.04 -5.40 -20.43
C ALA A 297 8.41 -6.76 -20.03
N HIS A 298 9.24 -7.74 -19.63
CA HIS A 298 8.75 -9.04 -19.15
C HIS A 298 7.95 -8.89 -17.85
N THR A 299 8.35 -7.98 -16.97
CA THR A 299 7.60 -7.67 -15.76
C THR A 299 6.21 -7.14 -16.10
N LEU A 300 6.10 -6.20 -17.04
CA LEU A 300 4.81 -5.66 -17.47
C LEU A 300 3.90 -6.73 -18.12
N GLU A 301 4.49 -7.64 -18.92
CA GLU A 301 3.74 -8.79 -19.48
C GLU A 301 3.20 -9.71 -18.38
N LEU A 302 4.01 -9.99 -17.35
CA LEU A 302 3.57 -10.77 -16.19
C LEU A 302 2.44 -10.05 -15.45
N MET A 303 2.58 -8.74 -15.23
CA MET A 303 1.57 -7.96 -14.52
C MET A 303 0.26 -7.83 -15.29
N LYS A 304 0.28 -7.84 -16.61
CA LYS A 304 -0.94 -7.92 -17.42
C LYS A 304 -1.73 -9.19 -17.13
N LYS A 305 -1.03 -10.34 -16.96
CA LYS A 305 -1.68 -11.60 -16.55
C LYS A 305 -2.25 -11.52 -15.12
N HIS A 306 -1.56 -10.82 -14.21
CA HIS A 306 -2.11 -10.53 -12.88
C HIS A 306 -3.39 -9.70 -12.97
N GLY A 307 -3.43 -8.69 -13.82
CA GLY A 307 -4.61 -7.89 -14.10
C GLY A 307 -5.79 -8.72 -14.60
N ASP A 308 -5.53 -9.67 -15.52
CA ASP A 308 -6.57 -10.59 -16.04
C ASP A 308 -7.16 -11.48 -14.96
N VAL A 309 -6.36 -11.90 -13.97
CA VAL A 309 -6.82 -12.67 -12.80
C VAL A 309 -7.63 -11.80 -11.83
N LEU A 310 -7.22 -10.55 -11.62
CA LEU A 310 -7.86 -9.66 -10.64
C LEU A 310 -9.16 -9.03 -11.14
N ARG A 311 -9.20 -8.64 -12.41
CA ARG A 311 -10.32 -7.89 -13.00
C ARG A 311 -11.69 -8.51 -12.73
N PRO A 312 -11.93 -9.81 -12.98
CA PRO A 312 -13.24 -10.41 -12.71
C PRO A 312 -13.69 -10.31 -11.26
N ARG A 313 -12.73 -10.34 -10.30
CA ARG A 313 -13.03 -10.23 -8.86
C ARG A 313 -13.46 -8.80 -8.49
N PHE A 314 -12.76 -7.79 -9.02
CA PHE A 314 -13.14 -6.41 -8.83
C PHE A 314 -14.48 -6.10 -9.48
N ASP A 315 -14.70 -6.56 -10.71
CA ASP A 315 -15.93 -6.36 -11.45
C ASP A 315 -17.13 -6.98 -10.75
N ALA A 316 -16.98 -8.20 -10.20
CA ALA A 316 -18.05 -8.88 -9.46
C ALA A 316 -18.47 -8.10 -8.22
N PHE A 317 -17.51 -7.59 -7.43
CA PHE A 317 -17.84 -6.81 -6.23
C PHE A 317 -18.45 -5.46 -6.58
N LEU A 318 -17.86 -4.75 -7.54
CA LEU A 318 -18.36 -3.44 -8.00
C LEU A 318 -19.75 -3.55 -8.61
N HIS A 319 -20.01 -4.60 -9.40
CA HIS A 319 -21.33 -4.86 -9.98
C HIS A 319 -22.41 -5.01 -8.90
N ALA A 320 -22.13 -5.77 -7.85
CA ALA A 320 -23.07 -5.92 -6.74
C ALA A 320 -23.38 -4.57 -6.04
N LEU A 321 -22.36 -3.73 -5.87
CA LEU A 321 -22.54 -2.38 -5.31
C LEU A 321 -23.39 -1.49 -6.23
N GLU A 322 -23.16 -1.54 -7.55
CA GLU A 322 -23.92 -0.78 -8.53
C GLU A 322 -25.41 -1.20 -8.57
N GLU A 323 -25.70 -2.50 -8.51
CA GLU A 323 -27.06 -3.05 -8.56
C GLU A 323 -27.82 -2.85 -7.26
N GLU A 324 -27.16 -3.10 -6.10
CA GLU A 324 -27.88 -3.23 -4.83
C GLU A 324 -27.77 -1.99 -3.93
N ILE A 325 -26.68 -1.21 -4.03
CA ILE A 325 -26.41 -0.10 -3.11
C ILE A 325 -26.58 1.25 -3.77
N LYS A 326 -26.18 1.40 -5.04
CA LYS A 326 -26.28 2.66 -5.77
C LYS A 326 -27.70 3.24 -5.81
N PRO A 327 -28.76 2.43 -6.10
CA PRO A 327 -30.13 2.94 -6.12
C PRO A 327 -30.62 3.50 -4.77
N LEU A 328 -30.00 3.06 -3.68
CA LEU A 328 -30.37 3.45 -2.32
C LEU A 328 -29.65 4.74 -1.86
N GLY A 329 -28.53 5.13 -2.51
CA GLY A 329 -27.75 6.31 -2.15
C GLY A 329 -27.17 6.28 -0.73
N ILE A 330 -26.91 5.08 -0.17
CA ILE A 330 -26.47 4.89 1.22
C ILE A 330 -24.94 4.77 1.37
N ALA A 331 -24.22 4.70 0.26
CA ALA A 331 -22.76 4.66 0.23
C ALA A 331 -22.22 5.18 -1.10
N ARG A 332 -20.90 5.51 -1.10
CA ARG A 332 -20.12 5.78 -2.30
C ARG A 332 -18.83 4.94 -2.25
N TRP A 333 -18.24 4.65 -3.40
CA TRP A 333 -17.04 3.82 -3.48
C TRP A 333 -16.14 4.24 -4.63
N THR A 334 -14.88 3.79 -4.57
CA THR A 334 -13.91 3.98 -5.64
C THR A 334 -14.02 2.86 -6.67
N ASN A 335 -13.69 3.16 -7.92
CA ASN A 335 -13.58 2.19 -9.01
C ASN A 335 -12.14 2.25 -9.58
N PRO A 336 -11.18 1.59 -8.94
CA PRO A 336 -9.77 1.71 -9.28
C PRO A 336 -9.41 0.97 -10.58
N ASN A 337 -8.48 1.56 -11.37
CA ASN A 337 -7.88 0.91 -12.53
C ASN A 337 -6.68 0.03 -12.18
N GLY A 338 -6.25 0.02 -10.93
CA GLY A 338 -5.11 -0.76 -10.45
C GLY A 338 -5.10 -0.92 -8.94
N GLY A 339 -4.06 -1.57 -8.42
CA GLY A 339 -3.93 -1.84 -7.00
C GLY A 339 -4.75 -3.04 -6.53
N TYR A 340 -5.03 -3.11 -5.22
CA TYR A 340 -5.61 -4.32 -4.58
C TYR A 340 -6.88 -4.05 -3.78
N PHE A 341 -7.39 -2.80 -3.77
CA PHE A 341 -8.46 -2.40 -2.87
C PHE A 341 -9.54 -1.58 -3.56
N ILE A 342 -10.72 -1.63 -2.95
CA ILE A 342 -11.83 -0.72 -3.19
C ILE A 342 -12.09 -0.01 -1.85
N SER A 343 -12.15 1.31 -1.85
CA SER A 343 -12.64 2.10 -0.71
C SER A 343 -14.14 2.29 -0.82
N LEU A 344 -14.83 2.05 0.28
CA LEU A 344 -16.26 2.34 0.39
C LEU A 344 -16.52 3.25 1.58
N TYR A 345 -17.35 4.26 1.37
CA TYR A 345 -17.75 5.22 2.38
C TYR A 345 -19.27 5.10 2.59
N THR A 346 -19.63 4.63 3.77
CA THR A 346 -21.03 4.51 4.22
C THR A 346 -21.57 5.86 4.66
N GLN A 347 -22.84 5.93 5.02
CA GLN A 347 -23.32 7.03 5.83
C GLN A 347 -22.54 7.08 7.16
N PRO A 348 -22.24 8.28 7.71
CA PRO A 348 -21.48 8.40 8.96
C PRO A 348 -22.07 7.55 10.08
N GLY A 349 -21.23 6.85 10.85
CA GLY A 349 -21.60 5.96 11.96
C GLY A 349 -22.13 4.58 11.56
N CYS A 350 -21.95 4.15 10.30
CA CYS A 350 -22.41 2.84 9.83
C CYS A 350 -21.27 1.84 9.57
N ALA A 351 -20.00 2.27 9.47
CA ALA A 351 -18.93 1.37 9.05
C ALA A 351 -18.65 0.27 10.07
N LYS A 352 -18.48 0.60 11.34
CA LYS A 352 -18.24 -0.41 12.41
C LYS A 352 -19.38 -1.42 12.49
N ARG A 353 -20.63 -0.94 12.40
CA ARG A 353 -21.80 -1.82 12.47
C ARG A 353 -21.87 -2.74 11.23
N THR A 354 -21.61 -2.23 10.03
CA THR A 354 -21.54 -3.03 8.81
C THR A 354 -20.50 -4.15 8.94
N VAL A 355 -19.28 -3.80 9.38
CA VAL A 355 -18.19 -4.80 9.57
C VAL A 355 -18.55 -5.83 10.64
N ALA A 356 -19.22 -5.43 11.71
CA ALA A 356 -19.70 -6.35 12.75
C ALA A 356 -20.74 -7.34 12.20
N LEU A 357 -21.73 -6.87 11.44
CA LEU A 357 -22.72 -7.70 10.77
C LEU A 357 -22.06 -8.65 9.75
N CYS A 358 -21.12 -8.17 8.95
CA CYS A 358 -20.34 -9.04 8.05
C CYS A 358 -19.70 -10.21 8.80
N LYS A 359 -19.04 -9.92 9.94
CA LYS A 359 -18.42 -10.94 10.78
C LYS A 359 -19.45 -11.94 11.32
N GLU A 360 -20.62 -11.49 11.77
CA GLU A 360 -21.71 -12.35 12.22
C GLU A 360 -22.22 -13.27 11.12
N ALA A 361 -22.25 -12.78 9.88
CA ALA A 361 -22.64 -13.56 8.69
C ALA A 361 -21.51 -14.43 8.12
N GLY A 362 -20.34 -14.49 8.76
CA GLY A 362 -19.21 -15.32 8.32
C GLY A 362 -18.32 -14.65 7.25
N LEU A 363 -18.41 -13.33 7.08
CA LEU A 363 -17.56 -12.54 6.20
C LEU A 363 -16.56 -11.70 7.01
N VAL A 364 -15.28 -12.05 6.94
CA VAL A 364 -14.21 -11.29 7.61
C VAL A 364 -13.77 -10.11 6.74
N MET A 365 -13.89 -8.91 7.28
CA MET A 365 -13.43 -7.66 6.69
C MET A 365 -12.25 -7.07 7.48
N THR A 366 -11.52 -6.13 6.88
CA THR A 366 -10.62 -5.25 7.65
C THR A 366 -11.45 -4.45 8.64
N GLY A 367 -10.98 -4.27 9.88
CA GLY A 367 -11.69 -3.48 10.88
C GLY A 367 -11.94 -2.05 10.40
N ALA A 368 -13.15 -1.55 10.61
CA ALA A 368 -13.48 -0.15 10.34
C ALA A 368 -12.56 0.77 11.15
N GLY A 369 -12.09 1.86 10.52
CA GLY A 369 -11.11 2.78 11.12
C GLY A 369 -9.64 2.39 10.93
N ALA A 370 -9.31 1.17 10.49
CA ALA A 370 -7.92 0.73 10.30
C ALA A 370 -7.12 1.63 9.34
N ALA A 371 -7.80 2.27 8.38
CA ALA A 371 -7.17 3.19 7.42
C ALA A 371 -6.90 4.60 7.98
N TYR A 372 -7.02 4.79 9.28
CA TYR A 372 -6.81 6.06 9.99
C TYR A 372 -5.82 5.89 11.14
N PRO A 373 -5.03 6.95 11.49
CA PRO A 373 -4.17 6.94 12.66
C PRO A 373 -4.91 6.49 13.91
N TYR A 374 -4.26 5.67 14.72
CA TYR A 374 -4.80 5.10 15.96
C TYR A 374 -6.10 4.28 15.78
N GLY A 375 -6.43 3.89 14.54
CA GLY A 375 -7.66 3.17 14.22
C GLY A 375 -8.93 4.01 14.36
N ASN A 376 -8.81 5.32 14.34
CA ASN A 376 -9.91 6.25 14.60
C ASN A 376 -10.36 6.97 13.32
N ASP A 377 -11.37 6.44 12.66
CA ASP A 377 -12.13 7.16 11.63
C ASP A 377 -13.16 8.06 12.34
N PRO A 378 -13.03 9.41 12.26
CA PRO A 378 -13.90 10.33 12.98
C PRO A 378 -15.38 10.24 12.56
N ASP A 379 -15.63 9.86 11.31
CA ASP A 379 -16.99 9.76 10.75
C ASP A 379 -17.56 8.33 10.87
N ASP A 380 -16.74 7.34 11.26
CA ASP A 380 -17.13 5.92 11.25
C ASP A 380 -17.82 5.53 9.93
N SER A 381 -17.18 5.85 8.82
CA SER A 381 -17.76 5.75 7.48
C SER A 381 -16.96 4.90 6.51
N HIS A 382 -15.65 4.73 6.73
CA HIS A 382 -14.76 4.09 5.77
C HIS A 382 -14.62 2.58 5.98
N ILE A 383 -14.74 1.82 4.89
CA ILE A 383 -14.49 0.37 4.82
C ILE A 383 -13.56 0.06 3.65
N ARG A 384 -12.45 -0.63 3.94
CA ARG A 384 -11.53 -1.15 2.93
C ARG A 384 -11.94 -2.56 2.51
N ILE A 385 -12.12 -2.78 1.22
CA ILE A 385 -12.52 -4.04 0.61
C ILE A 385 -11.35 -4.60 -0.20
N ALA A 386 -10.98 -5.87 0.01
CA ALA A 386 -9.85 -6.53 -0.65
C ALA A 386 -10.31 -7.75 -1.46
N PRO A 387 -10.75 -7.59 -2.72
CA PRO A 387 -11.27 -8.71 -3.53
C PRO A 387 -10.18 -9.59 -4.14
N SER A 388 -8.89 -9.27 -3.96
CA SER A 388 -7.77 -9.88 -4.69
C SER A 388 -7.51 -11.35 -4.33
N PHE A 389 -7.70 -11.75 -3.08
CA PHE A 389 -7.28 -13.06 -2.57
C PHE A 389 -8.31 -14.18 -2.76
N PRO A 390 -9.62 -14.00 -2.48
CA PRO A 390 -10.59 -15.11 -2.55
C PRO A 390 -10.81 -15.58 -3.99
N ALA A 391 -11.30 -16.80 -4.15
CA ALA A 391 -11.79 -17.27 -5.44
C ALA A 391 -12.96 -16.41 -5.94
N LEU A 392 -13.15 -16.31 -7.25
CA LEU A 392 -14.19 -15.44 -7.83
C LEU A 392 -15.58 -15.71 -7.24
N LYS A 393 -15.98 -16.99 -7.13
CA LYS A 393 -17.26 -17.40 -6.51
C LYS A 393 -17.42 -16.92 -5.06
N ASP A 394 -16.31 -16.85 -4.32
CA ASP A 394 -16.34 -16.40 -2.93
C ASP A 394 -16.44 -14.86 -2.86
N VAL A 395 -15.86 -14.14 -3.85
CA VAL A 395 -16.04 -12.69 -4.00
C VAL A 395 -17.47 -12.34 -4.34
N GLU A 396 -18.12 -13.07 -5.27
CA GLU A 396 -19.53 -12.90 -5.64
C GLU A 396 -20.45 -13.10 -4.43
N MET A 397 -20.19 -14.14 -3.64
CA MET A 397 -20.94 -14.40 -2.41
C MET A 397 -20.69 -13.30 -1.35
N ALA A 398 -19.42 -12.93 -1.14
CA ALA A 398 -19.03 -11.90 -0.18
C ALA A 398 -19.67 -10.54 -0.51
N ALA A 399 -19.78 -10.19 -1.80
CA ALA A 399 -20.40 -8.96 -2.24
C ALA A 399 -21.89 -8.89 -1.85
N LYS A 400 -22.65 -9.98 -2.05
CA LYS A 400 -24.07 -10.06 -1.65
C LYS A 400 -24.23 -9.95 -0.13
N VAL A 401 -23.47 -10.72 0.63
CA VAL A 401 -23.46 -10.65 2.11
C VAL A 401 -23.15 -9.23 2.57
N PHE A 402 -22.13 -8.61 1.98
CA PHE A 402 -21.74 -7.24 2.31
C PHE A 402 -22.87 -6.24 2.03
N CYS A 403 -23.52 -6.31 0.87
CA CYS A 403 -24.63 -5.45 0.52
C CYS A 403 -25.79 -5.57 1.51
N THR A 404 -26.17 -6.77 1.90
CA THR A 404 -27.20 -7.01 2.92
C THR A 404 -26.79 -6.41 4.27
N CYS A 405 -25.54 -6.61 4.73
CA CYS A 405 -25.03 -6.06 5.98
C CYS A 405 -25.02 -4.52 5.99
N LEU A 406 -24.61 -3.91 4.88
CA LEU A 406 -24.60 -2.46 4.72
C LEU A 406 -26.01 -1.86 4.76
N LYS A 407 -26.97 -2.48 4.05
CA LYS A 407 -28.39 -2.11 4.11
C LYS A 407 -28.92 -2.20 5.54
N LEU A 408 -28.67 -3.30 6.24
CA LEU A 408 -29.14 -3.52 7.61
C LEU A 408 -28.55 -2.50 8.57
N ALA A 409 -27.23 -2.28 8.55
CA ALA A 409 -26.58 -1.27 9.39
C ALA A 409 -27.16 0.14 9.19
N THR A 410 -27.43 0.49 7.93
CA THR A 410 -28.03 1.80 7.60
C THR A 410 -29.46 1.92 8.12
N LEU A 411 -30.27 0.88 7.96
CA LEU A 411 -31.65 0.86 8.45
C LEU A 411 -31.72 0.86 9.98
N GLU A 412 -30.86 0.13 10.68
CA GLU A 412 -30.75 0.17 12.14
C GLU A 412 -30.46 1.59 12.62
N LYS A 413 -29.55 2.29 11.96
CA LYS A 413 -29.22 3.67 12.31
C LYS A 413 -30.36 4.66 12.06
N GLN A 414 -31.07 4.51 10.94
CA GLN A 414 -32.19 5.41 10.58
C GLN A 414 -33.44 5.17 11.44
N GLY A 415 -33.59 4.01 12.03
CA GLY A 415 -34.69 3.65 12.90
C GLY A 415 -34.51 3.97 14.37
N GLN A 416 -33.32 4.41 14.72
CA GLN A 416 -32.98 4.92 16.06
C GLN A 416 -33.13 6.42 16.12
#